data_400b2c90cdd80ae58f28a02991fe9e12
#
_entry.id   400b2c90cdd80ae58f28a02991fe9e12
#
_cell.length_a   1.000
_cell.length_b   1.000
_cell.length_c   1.000
_cell.angle_alpha   90.00
_cell.angle_beta   90.00
_cell.angle_gamma   90.00
#
_symmetry.space_group_name_H-M   'P 1'
#
loop_
_entity.id
_entity.type
_entity.pdbx_description
1 polymer ?
#
loop_
_entity_poly.entity_id
_entity_poly.type
_entity_poly.pdbx_seq_one_letter_code
_entity_poly.pdbx_strand_id
1 'polypeptide(L)'
;MSEKALKVVPAPEAKTSPDTAKDATPKSSRFARIGRNRLRMILLVGLPALAAVIGLGLYLSGGRYISTDNAYVGAQKVLITPDISGKITNVAIREGQHVNLGDELFTLDREPYALALRQAKAKLDTARSNFDKLKSNLKSLDTLTELAGKNVELKKRDVERKSKLVTTQAGSQADLDTAQAAVVAAKLQAEYAAQQRDTTLTQLLGNAELPLEEFPEYAQAKAVLDNAQREFDHTIVRAPMPGTATQVDNIQLGRFVAAGTPILSVIDDQAPWVEANPKETDITFLRVGQKATLEIDSFPNRTFTGTVVAVSPGTGAQFSILPPQNATGNWVKIVQRVPVRIAFDKNEDTRLLRSGMSVNVEIDTGHSRLPFMSARAKEAK
;
A
#
# COMPACT_ATOMS: atom_id res chain seq x y z
N MET A 1 7.14 -74.96 20.78
CA MET A 1 6.78 -75.36 22.14
C MET A 1 5.71 -74.40 22.60
N SER A 2 4.52 -74.68 22.81
CA SER A 2 3.60 -75.74 23.20
C SER A 2 2.23 -75.15 22.92
N GLU A 3 1.41 -75.59 22.05
CA GLU A 3 0.37 -76.60 22.05
C GLU A 3 -0.45 -76.70 23.37
N LYS A 4 -1.74 -76.39 23.25
CA LYS A 4 -2.86 -77.07 23.88
C LYS A 4 -4.15 -76.31 23.54
N ALA A 5 -5.03 -76.87 22.80
CA ALA A 5 -5.89 -78.05 22.86
C ALA A 5 -7.35 -77.69 23.12
N LEU A 6 -8.20 -78.12 22.24
CA LEU A 6 -9.66 -78.14 22.21
C LEU A 6 -10.29 -78.71 23.50
N LYS A 7 -11.47 -78.21 23.83
CA LYS A 7 -12.44 -79.01 24.66
C LYS A 7 -13.87 -78.85 24.12
N VAL A 8 -14.32 -79.90 23.49
CA VAL A 8 -15.70 -80.16 23.10
C VAL A 8 -16.37 -80.86 24.31
N VAL A 9 -17.60 -80.49 24.65
CA VAL A 9 -18.51 -81.35 25.46
C VAL A 9 -19.98 -80.96 25.16
N PRO A 10 -20.94 -81.90 25.24
CA PRO A 10 -22.04 -82.10 24.33
C PRO A 10 -23.45 -81.72 24.91
N ALA A 11 -24.45 -81.87 24.03
CA ALA A 11 -25.87 -81.69 24.32
C ALA A 11 -26.42 -82.82 25.27
N PRO A 12 -27.49 -82.55 25.94
CA PRO A 12 -28.45 -83.62 26.18
C PRO A 12 -29.91 -83.30 25.83
N GLU A 13 -30.54 -84.34 25.56
CA GLU A 13 -31.80 -84.77 25.03
C GLU A 13 -33.10 -84.23 25.67
N ALA A 14 -34.13 -84.40 24.88
CA ALA A 14 -35.57 -84.18 25.09
C ALA A 14 -36.21 -84.90 26.27
N LYS A 15 -37.23 -84.32 26.85
CA LYS A 15 -38.36 -85.09 27.46
C LYS A 15 -39.73 -84.41 27.19
N THR A 16 -40.62 -85.26 26.74
CA THR A 16 -42.02 -85.22 26.39
C THR A 16 -42.98 -84.73 27.47
N SER A 17 -43.96 -83.91 27.00
CA SER A 17 -45.43 -83.80 27.26
C SER A 17 -46.05 -84.22 28.64
N PRO A 18 -47.32 -83.89 29.01
CA PRO A 18 -48.45 -83.42 28.19
C PRO A 18 -49.38 -82.33 28.83
N ASP A 19 -50.23 -81.78 27.98
CA ASP A 19 -51.65 -81.49 28.08
C ASP A 19 -52.25 -80.69 29.26
N THR A 20 -52.87 -79.59 28.97
CA THR A 20 -54.24 -79.27 29.27
C THR A 20 -54.77 -78.00 28.60
N ALA A 21 -55.85 -78.17 27.87
CA ALA A 21 -56.61 -77.13 27.18
C ALA A 21 -57.28 -76.13 28.13
N LYS A 22 -57.37 -74.88 27.76
CA LYS A 22 -58.58 -74.06 27.93
C LYS A 22 -58.64 -72.87 26.95
N ASP A 23 -59.81 -72.83 26.31
CA ASP A 23 -60.33 -71.82 25.42
C ASP A 23 -60.09 -70.35 25.85
N ALA A 24 -59.61 -69.50 24.93
CA ALA A 24 -59.98 -68.12 24.90
C ALA A 24 -59.91 -67.60 23.46
N THR A 25 -61.08 -67.21 22.95
CA THR A 25 -61.40 -66.69 21.67
C THR A 25 -60.45 -65.52 21.20
N PRO A 26 -60.01 -65.49 19.99
CA PRO A 26 -59.17 -64.38 19.46
C PRO A 26 -60.03 -63.19 19.01
N LYS A 27 -59.74 -61.99 19.58
CA LYS A 27 -60.15 -60.72 19.00
C LYS A 27 -59.46 -60.56 17.67
N SER A 28 -60.19 -60.51 16.59
CA SER A 28 -59.73 -60.24 15.24
C SER A 28 -59.14 -58.86 15.12
N SER A 29 -57.84 -58.76 15.11
CA SER A 29 -57.15 -57.54 14.52
C SER A 29 -57.21 -57.68 13.02
N ARG A 30 -57.96 -56.76 12.38
CA ARG A 30 -58.00 -56.55 10.90
C ARG A 30 -56.67 -55.97 10.43
N PHE A 31 -55.62 -56.73 10.44
CA PHE A 31 -54.48 -56.48 9.59
C PHE A 31 -54.71 -57.16 8.26
N ALA A 32 -55.06 -56.33 7.25
CA ALA A 32 -55.18 -56.78 5.87
C ALA A 32 -53.93 -57.55 5.45
N ARG A 33 -54.08 -58.86 5.17
CA ARG A 33 -53.03 -59.68 4.56
C ARG A 33 -52.66 -59.09 3.20
N ILE A 34 -51.65 -58.25 3.16
CA ILE A 34 -51.02 -57.80 1.94
C ILE A 34 -50.38 -59.06 1.32
N GLY A 35 -50.94 -59.50 0.18
CA GLY A 35 -50.52 -60.75 -0.48
C GLY A 35 -49.03 -60.69 -0.75
N ARG A 36 -48.27 -61.74 -0.53
CA ARG A 36 -46.82 -61.89 -0.65
C ARG A 36 -46.30 -61.31 -1.99
N ASN A 37 -47.08 -61.33 -3.04
CA ASN A 37 -46.73 -60.75 -4.35
C ASN A 37 -46.87 -59.22 -4.37
N ARG A 38 -47.83 -58.62 -3.66
CA ARG A 38 -47.94 -57.15 -3.51
C ARG A 38 -46.83 -56.61 -2.59
N LEU A 39 -46.49 -57.30 -1.55
CA LEU A 39 -45.38 -56.91 -0.67
C LEU A 39 -44.04 -56.97 -1.42
N ARG A 40 -43.83 -58.03 -2.24
CA ARG A 40 -42.65 -58.14 -3.09
C ARG A 40 -42.59 -57.03 -4.15
N MET A 41 -43.71 -56.66 -4.76
CA MET A 41 -43.79 -55.60 -5.75
C MET A 41 -43.54 -54.21 -5.12
N ILE A 42 -44.09 -53.94 -3.93
CA ILE A 42 -43.82 -52.71 -3.16
C ILE A 42 -42.35 -52.63 -2.77
N LEU A 43 -41.72 -53.74 -2.39
CA LEU A 43 -40.34 -53.76 -1.97
C LEU A 43 -39.38 -53.65 -3.16
N LEU A 44 -39.74 -54.25 -4.31
CA LEU A 44 -38.91 -54.31 -5.53
C LEU A 44 -39.00 -53.04 -6.38
N VAL A 45 -40.13 -52.31 -6.34
CA VAL A 45 -40.36 -51.08 -7.10
C VAL A 45 -40.36 -49.85 -6.15
N GLY A 46 -41.00 -49.98 -4.98
CA GLY A 46 -41.12 -48.87 -4.03
C GLY A 46 -39.80 -48.44 -3.40
N LEU A 47 -38.92 -49.40 -3.03
CA LEU A 47 -37.66 -49.08 -2.42
C LEU A 47 -36.70 -48.41 -3.42
N PRO A 48 -36.52 -48.88 -4.67
CA PRO A 48 -35.74 -48.18 -5.66
C PRO A 48 -36.33 -46.80 -6.06
N ALA A 49 -37.68 -46.72 -6.13
CA ALA A 49 -38.33 -45.43 -6.41
C ALA A 49 -38.12 -44.42 -5.27
N LEU A 50 -38.23 -44.87 -4.02
CA LEU A 50 -37.90 -44.02 -2.84
C LEU A 50 -36.42 -43.62 -2.82
N ALA A 51 -35.54 -44.57 -3.06
CA ALA A 51 -34.10 -44.29 -3.19
C ALA A 51 -33.80 -43.30 -4.34
N ALA A 52 -34.48 -43.41 -5.48
CA ALA A 52 -34.37 -42.48 -6.62
C ALA A 52 -34.88 -41.08 -6.24
N VAL A 53 -36.00 -40.97 -5.53
CA VAL A 53 -36.57 -39.70 -5.05
C VAL A 53 -35.64 -39.05 -4.03
N ILE A 54 -35.11 -39.81 -3.07
CA ILE A 54 -34.15 -39.32 -2.08
C ILE A 54 -32.83 -38.90 -2.80
N GLY A 55 -32.32 -39.75 -3.70
CA GLY A 55 -31.12 -39.43 -4.49
C GLY A 55 -31.29 -38.19 -5.39
N LEU A 56 -32.46 -38.05 -6.00
CA LEU A 56 -32.82 -36.87 -6.78
C LEU A 56 -32.94 -35.62 -5.87
N GLY A 57 -33.52 -35.77 -4.67
CA GLY A 57 -33.62 -34.69 -3.70
C GLY A 57 -32.25 -34.23 -3.21
N LEU A 58 -31.32 -35.13 -2.91
CA LEU A 58 -29.94 -34.84 -2.53
C LEU A 58 -29.15 -34.26 -3.69
N TYR A 59 -29.33 -34.73 -4.92
CA TYR A 59 -28.71 -34.18 -6.12
C TYR A 59 -29.18 -32.76 -6.42
N LEU A 60 -30.47 -32.48 -6.25
CA LEU A 60 -31.08 -31.17 -6.51
C LEU A 60 -30.76 -30.15 -5.41
N SER A 61 -30.53 -30.60 -4.16
CA SER A 61 -30.08 -29.71 -3.07
C SER A 61 -28.58 -29.45 -3.10
N GLY A 62 -27.79 -30.23 -3.83
CA GLY A 62 -26.36 -30.02 -4.02
C GLY A 62 -26.04 -28.84 -4.96
N GLY A 63 -24.86 -28.22 -4.80
CA GLY A 63 -24.32 -27.20 -5.72
C GLY A 63 -24.61 -25.75 -5.34
N ARG A 64 -25.26 -25.51 -4.19
CA ARG A 64 -25.46 -24.16 -3.64
C ARG A 64 -24.20 -23.60 -2.99
N TYR A 65 -23.46 -24.44 -2.33
CA TYR A 65 -22.29 -24.05 -1.55
C TYR A 65 -20.99 -24.41 -2.28
N ILE A 66 -20.05 -23.49 -2.28
CA ILE A 66 -18.67 -23.69 -2.75
C ILE A 66 -17.81 -23.80 -1.49
N SER A 67 -17.20 -24.96 -1.26
CA SER A 67 -16.31 -25.18 -0.14
C SER A 67 -14.86 -25.29 -0.61
N THR A 68 -13.94 -24.66 0.11
CA THR A 68 -12.50 -24.82 -0.09
C THR A 68 -11.74 -24.75 1.23
N ASP A 69 -10.80 -25.65 1.38
CA ASP A 69 -9.82 -25.75 2.46
C ASP A 69 -8.53 -24.98 2.14
N ASN A 70 -8.35 -24.58 0.86
CA ASN A 70 -7.22 -23.77 0.43
C ASN A 70 -7.57 -22.29 0.56
N ALA A 71 -7.57 -21.82 1.80
CA ALA A 71 -7.81 -20.44 2.13
C ALA A 71 -6.97 -20.00 3.34
N TYR A 72 -6.57 -18.74 3.35
CA TYR A 72 -5.72 -18.18 4.40
C TYR A 72 -6.20 -16.77 4.77
N VAL A 73 -6.01 -16.43 6.04
CA VAL A 73 -6.15 -15.03 6.48
C VAL A 73 -5.04 -14.21 5.86
N GLY A 74 -5.40 -13.19 5.12
CA GLY A 74 -4.51 -12.18 4.57
C GLY A 74 -4.61 -10.88 5.36
N ALA A 75 -3.56 -10.11 5.35
CA ALA A 75 -3.54 -8.74 5.86
C ALA A 75 -2.63 -7.87 5.01
N GLN A 76 -2.87 -6.57 4.99
CA GLN A 76 -1.97 -5.65 4.30
C GLN A 76 -0.61 -5.66 5.00
N LYS A 77 0.44 -5.94 4.25
CA LYS A 77 1.82 -5.95 4.72
C LYS A 77 2.61 -4.88 3.99
N VAL A 78 3.21 -3.97 4.75
CA VAL A 78 4.12 -2.95 4.22
C VAL A 78 5.53 -3.27 4.66
N LEU A 79 6.44 -3.34 3.70
CA LEU A 79 7.86 -3.48 3.94
C LEU A 79 8.45 -2.10 4.27
N ILE A 80 9.10 -1.98 5.39
CA ILE A 80 9.74 -0.74 5.82
C ILE A 80 11.17 -0.70 5.30
N THR A 81 11.42 0.27 4.45
CA THR A 81 12.72 0.55 3.83
C THR A 81 13.18 1.95 4.24
N PRO A 82 14.42 2.14 4.70
CA PRO A 82 14.95 3.48 4.90
C PRO A 82 15.21 4.16 3.56
N ASP A 83 14.93 5.46 3.48
CA ASP A 83 15.17 6.27 2.28
C ASP A 83 16.63 6.70 2.15
N ILE A 84 17.38 6.66 3.26
CA ILE A 84 18.79 7.02 3.34
C ILE A 84 19.59 5.87 3.96
N SER A 85 20.88 5.84 3.67
CA SER A 85 21.79 4.83 4.21
C SER A 85 22.39 5.29 5.54
N GLY A 86 22.59 4.38 6.49
CA GLY A 86 23.20 4.74 7.75
C GLY A 86 23.36 3.58 8.71
N LYS A 87 24.02 3.85 9.83
CA LYS A 87 24.16 2.92 10.93
C LYS A 87 22.98 3.07 11.89
N ILE A 88 22.38 1.96 12.32
CA ILE A 88 21.28 1.97 13.29
C ILE A 88 21.83 2.33 14.67
N THR A 89 21.30 3.40 15.27
CA THR A 89 21.71 3.90 16.61
C THR A 89 20.67 3.62 17.68
N ASN A 90 19.39 3.52 17.30
CA ASN A 90 18.29 3.23 18.24
C ASN A 90 17.22 2.38 17.56
N VAL A 91 16.61 1.48 18.33
CA VAL A 91 15.44 0.69 17.93
C VAL A 91 14.34 0.96 18.96
N ALA A 92 13.27 1.62 18.54
CA ALA A 92 12.21 2.09 19.44
C ALA A 92 11.10 1.05 19.67
N ILE A 93 11.08 -0.03 18.88
CA ILE A 93 10.01 -1.03 18.88
C ILE A 93 10.56 -2.43 19.19
N ARG A 94 9.61 -3.35 19.51
CA ARG A 94 9.88 -4.78 19.74
C ARG A 94 9.11 -5.64 18.76
N GLU A 95 9.55 -6.89 18.58
CA GLU A 95 8.83 -7.88 17.79
C GLU A 95 7.39 -8.06 18.33
N GLY A 96 6.42 -8.02 17.40
CA GLY A 96 5.01 -8.15 17.74
C GLY A 96 4.35 -6.93 18.40
N GLN A 97 5.06 -5.80 18.52
CA GLN A 97 4.51 -4.57 19.09
C GLN A 97 3.55 -3.90 18.10
N HIS A 98 2.39 -3.46 18.59
CA HIS A 98 1.48 -2.61 17.83
C HIS A 98 2.05 -1.19 17.74
N VAL A 99 2.02 -0.60 16.55
CA VAL A 99 2.47 0.76 16.24
C VAL A 99 1.36 1.54 15.56
N ASN A 100 1.29 2.84 15.81
CA ASN A 100 0.38 3.76 15.13
C ASN A 100 1.08 4.46 13.96
N LEU A 101 0.29 5.09 13.10
CA LEU A 101 0.81 5.94 12.03
C LEU A 101 1.75 7.01 12.61
N GLY A 102 2.97 7.09 12.10
CA GLY A 102 3.98 8.08 12.48
C GLY A 102 4.83 7.71 13.70
N ASP A 103 4.56 6.59 14.38
CA ASP A 103 5.40 6.11 15.49
C ASP A 103 6.83 5.84 14.99
N GLU A 104 7.82 6.15 15.82
CA GLU A 104 9.22 5.90 15.53
C GLU A 104 9.51 4.39 15.61
N LEU A 105 10.07 3.84 14.55
CA LEU A 105 10.46 2.43 14.48
C LEU A 105 11.93 2.25 14.86
N PHE A 106 12.81 2.97 14.22
CA PHE A 106 14.23 3.00 14.50
C PHE A 106 14.87 4.29 14.00
N THR A 107 16.05 4.60 14.51
CA THR A 107 16.81 5.80 14.16
C THR A 107 18.17 5.42 13.60
N LEU A 108 18.53 6.05 12.51
CA LEU A 108 19.86 5.99 11.92
C LEU A 108 20.79 7.01 12.57
N ASP A 109 22.10 6.87 12.38
CA ASP A 109 23.09 7.85 12.83
C ASP A 109 22.80 9.22 12.19
N ARG A 110 22.42 10.17 13.05
CA ARG A 110 22.00 11.51 12.66
C ARG A 110 23.15 12.47 12.47
N GLU A 111 24.32 12.16 13.01
CA GLU A 111 25.41 13.13 13.08
C GLU A 111 25.93 13.56 11.70
N PRO A 112 26.17 12.66 10.73
CA PRO A 112 26.58 13.05 9.38
C PRO A 112 25.55 13.95 8.69
N TYR A 113 24.26 13.64 8.86
CA TYR A 113 23.17 14.41 8.27
C TYR A 113 22.95 15.76 8.96
N ALA A 114 23.12 15.83 10.28
CA ALA A 114 23.09 17.09 11.01
C ALA A 114 24.26 18.01 10.60
N LEU A 115 25.43 17.45 10.30
CA LEU A 115 26.56 18.22 9.78
C LEU A 115 26.27 18.73 8.39
N ALA A 116 25.74 17.89 7.47
CA ALA A 116 25.35 18.29 6.11
C ALA A 116 24.31 19.42 6.15
N LEU A 117 23.30 19.30 7.02
CA LEU A 117 22.26 20.32 7.21
C LEU A 117 22.88 21.66 7.66
N ARG A 118 23.80 21.65 8.65
CA ARG A 118 24.49 22.85 9.11
C ARG A 118 25.32 23.50 7.99
N GLN A 119 25.99 22.69 7.16
CA GLN A 119 26.77 23.16 6.02
C GLN A 119 25.85 23.79 4.95
N ALA A 120 24.73 23.16 4.64
CA ALA A 120 23.75 23.69 3.70
C ALA A 120 23.17 25.02 4.18
N LYS A 121 22.85 25.14 5.48
CA LYS A 121 22.38 26.38 6.10
C LYS A 121 23.42 27.50 5.97
N ALA A 122 24.68 27.22 6.25
CA ALA A 122 25.76 28.20 6.11
C ALA A 122 25.92 28.68 4.66
N LYS A 123 25.73 27.78 3.67
CA LYS A 123 25.72 28.15 2.25
C LYS A 123 24.56 29.10 1.92
N LEU A 124 23.35 28.83 2.45
CA LEU A 124 22.20 29.70 2.25
C LEU A 124 22.46 31.11 2.84
N ASP A 125 22.99 31.16 4.06
CA ASP A 125 23.33 32.43 4.73
C ASP A 125 24.38 33.22 3.94
N THR A 126 25.34 32.51 3.32
CA THR A 126 26.36 33.15 2.42
C THR A 126 25.71 33.71 1.16
N ALA A 127 24.83 32.94 0.50
CA ALA A 127 24.12 33.37 -0.70
C ALA A 127 23.25 34.61 -0.41
N ARG A 128 22.56 34.61 0.74
CA ARG A 128 21.80 35.79 1.21
C ARG A 128 22.70 37.00 1.41
N SER A 129 23.82 36.82 2.09
CA SER A 129 24.79 37.92 2.31
C SER A 129 25.33 38.47 1.00
N ASN A 130 25.59 37.63 0.00
CA ASN A 130 26.03 38.06 -1.33
C ASN A 130 24.96 38.89 -2.04
N PHE A 131 23.70 38.43 -1.96
CA PHE A 131 22.57 39.19 -2.50
C PHE A 131 22.46 40.59 -1.87
N ASP A 132 22.50 40.66 -0.53
CA ASP A 132 22.41 41.91 0.23
C ASP A 132 23.56 42.90 -0.15
N LYS A 133 24.78 42.35 -0.35
CA LYS A 133 25.93 43.11 -0.84
C LYS A 133 25.72 43.65 -2.25
N LEU A 134 25.19 42.85 -3.18
CA LEU A 134 24.88 43.26 -4.54
C LEU A 134 23.84 44.38 -4.54
N LYS A 135 22.77 44.27 -3.78
CA LYS A 135 21.73 45.29 -3.62
C LYS A 135 22.31 46.61 -3.07
N SER A 136 23.16 46.51 -2.02
CA SER A 136 23.80 47.68 -1.44
C SER A 136 24.78 48.34 -2.41
N ASN A 137 25.55 47.54 -3.15
CA ASN A 137 26.46 48.02 -4.17
C ASN A 137 25.71 48.71 -5.32
N LEU A 138 24.61 48.13 -5.81
CA LEU A 138 23.79 48.74 -6.86
C LEU A 138 23.28 50.09 -6.41
N LYS A 139 22.74 50.20 -5.18
CA LYS A 139 22.26 51.47 -4.64
C LYS A 139 23.34 52.53 -4.57
N SER A 140 24.57 52.13 -4.20
CA SER A 140 25.72 53.06 -4.16
C SER A 140 26.12 53.54 -5.56
N LEU A 141 26.10 52.61 -6.54
CA LEU A 141 26.42 52.93 -7.95
C LEU A 141 25.33 53.79 -8.63
N ASP A 142 24.03 53.57 -8.25
CA ASP A 142 22.95 54.47 -8.69
C ASP A 142 23.20 55.92 -8.23
N THR A 143 23.55 56.10 -6.95
CA THR A 143 23.89 57.41 -6.41
C THR A 143 25.12 58.02 -7.11
N LEU A 144 26.16 57.20 -7.36
CA LEU A 144 27.38 57.66 -8.04
C LEU A 144 27.08 58.09 -9.49
N THR A 145 26.29 57.32 -10.22
CA THR A 145 25.88 57.61 -11.59
C THR A 145 25.06 58.90 -11.66
N GLU A 146 24.13 59.11 -10.72
CA GLU A 146 23.36 60.35 -10.62
C GLU A 146 24.27 61.58 -10.38
N LEU A 147 25.24 61.49 -9.42
CA LEU A 147 26.18 62.56 -9.14
C LEU A 147 27.09 62.87 -10.33
N ALA A 148 27.60 61.82 -11.00
CA ALA A 148 28.40 61.96 -12.20
C ALA A 148 27.62 62.66 -13.34
N GLY A 149 26.35 62.31 -13.51
CA GLY A 149 25.45 62.98 -14.46
C GLY A 149 25.26 64.48 -14.16
N LYS A 150 25.02 64.80 -12.86
CA LYS A 150 24.95 66.21 -12.42
C LYS A 150 26.24 66.98 -12.68
N ASN A 151 27.41 66.35 -12.50
CA ASN A 151 28.72 66.98 -12.82
C ASN A 151 28.84 67.26 -14.32
N VAL A 152 28.45 66.33 -15.19
CA VAL A 152 28.42 66.56 -16.65
C VAL A 152 27.56 67.75 -16.97
N GLU A 153 26.41 67.91 -16.39
CA GLU A 153 25.51 69.04 -16.62
C GLU A 153 26.12 70.39 -16.16
N LEU A 154 26.78 70.43 -15.01
CA LEU A 154 27.50 71.58 -14.52
C LEU A 154 28.62 72.00 -15.51
N LYS A 155 29.40 71.03 -15.98
CA LYS A 155 30.46 71.31 -16.98
C LYS A 155 29.90 71.77 -18.31
N LYS A 156 28.79 71.26 -18.79
CA LYS A 156 28.09 71.74 -19.98
C LYS A 156 27.65 73.20 -19.85
N ARG A 157 27.05 73.55 -18.70
CA ARG A 157 26.68 74.99 -18.43
C ARG A 157 27.91 75.92 -18.42
N ASP A 158 29.05 75.44 -17.94
CA ASP A 158 30.28 76.19 -17.95
C ASP A 158 30.77 76.45 -19.40
N VAL A 159 30.74 75.40 -20.26
CA VAL A 159 31.02 75.56 -21.69
C VAL A 159 30.08 76.57 -22.34
N GLU A 160 28.78 76.47 -22.09
CA GLU A 160 27.80 77.40 -22.65
C GLU A 160 28.07 78.84 -22.23
N ARG A 161 28.39 79.07 -20.96
CA ARG A 161 28.75 80.36 -20.45
C ARG A 161 30.01 80.93 -21.13
N LYS A 162 31.05 80.09 -21.21
CA LYS A 162 32.33 80.50 -21.86
C LYS A 162 32.17 80.70 -23.35
N SER A 163 31.39 79.94 -24.06
CA SER A 163 31.05 80.11 -25.47
C SER A 163 30.36 81.45 -25.71
N LYS A 164 29.41 81.87 -24.85
CA LYS A 164 28.78 83.18 -24.95
C LYS A 164 29.80 84.36 -24.76
N LEU A 165 30.76 84.17 -23.82
CA LEU A 165 31.80 85.18 -23.60
C LEU A 165 32.75 85.29 -24.80
N VAL A 166 33.13 84.22 -25.48
CA VAL A 166 33.95 84.22 -26.69
C VAL A 166 33.19 84.85 -27.83
N THR A 167 31.89 84.57 -28.05
CA THR A 167 31.07 85.22 -29.10
C THR A 167 30.94 86.72 -28.91
N THR A 168 30.96 87.19 -27.69
CA THR A 168 30.93 88.64 -27.37
C THR A 168 32.32 89.26 -27.30
N GLN A 169 33.40 88.58 -27.72
CA GLN A 169 34.80 88.96 -27.63
C GLN A 169 35.30 89.30 -26.20
N ALA A 170 34.58 88.84 -25.17
CA ALA A 170 34.90 89.02 -23.75
C ALA A 170 35.59 87.83 -23.11
N GLY A 171 35.84 86.71 -23.83
CA GLY A 171 36.45 85.52 -23.34
C GLY A 171 37.59 84.97 -24.23
N SER A 172 38.43 84.06 -23.63
CA SER A 172 39.54 83.42 -24.33
C SER A 172 39.08 82.10 -24.97
N GLN A 173 39.54 81.84 -26.23
CA GLN A 173 39.30 80.54 -26.90
C GLN A 173 39.94 79.38 -26.11
N ALA A 174 41.13 79.55 -25.53
CA ALA A 174 41.82 78.55 -24.71
C ALA A 174 40.99 78.15 -23.47
N ASP A 175 40.26 79.10 -22.90
CA ASP A 175 39.37 78.81 -21.77
C ASP A 175 38.14 77.99 -22.20
N LEU A 176 37.64 78.24 -23.43
CA LEU A 176 36.55 77.43 -23.99
C LEU A 176 37.01 76.00 -24.28
N ASP A 177 38.20 75.87 -24.92
CA ASP A 177 38.77 74.54 -25.23
C ASP A 177 39.04 73.71 -23.93
N THR A 178 39.52 74.37 -22.88
CA THR A 178 39.71 73.79 -21.57
C THR A 178 38.36 73.31 -20.94
N ALA A 179 37.31 74.10 -21.06
CA ALA A 179 36.01 73.74 -20.58
C ALA A 179 35.38 72.57 -21.38
N GLN A 180 35.60 72.51 -22.69
CA GLN A 180 35.20 71.42 -23.54
C GLN A 180 35.91 70.11 -23.13
N ALA A 181 37.24 70.17 -22.93
CA ALA A 181 37.99 69.01 -22.41
C ALA A 181 37.45 68.53 -21.05
N ALA A 182 37.09 69.47 -20.17
CA ALA A 182 36.47 69.09 -18.86
C ALA A 182 35.09 68.41 -19.00
N VAL A 183 34.26 68.74 -20.01
CA VAL A 183 33.01 68.05 -20.32
C VAL A 183 33.31 66.64 -20.81
N VAL A 184 34.32 66.45 -21.67
CA VAL A 184 34.69 65.11 -22.15
C VAL A 184 35.16 64.25 -20.99
N ALA A 185 35.99 64.76 -20.09
CA ALA A 185 36.44 64.01 -18.89
C ALA A 185 35.29 63.66 -17.97
N ALA A 186 34.36 64.62 -17.73
CA ALA A 186 33.16 64.33 -16.88
C ALA A 186 32.23 63.27 -17.52
N LYS A 187 32.08 63.31 -18.86
CA LYS A 187 31.30 62.28 -19.58
C LYS A 187 31.93 60.89 -19.46
N LEU A 188 33.25 60.77 -19.63
CA LEU A 188 33.95 59.47 -19.44
C LEU A 188 33.75 58.92 -18.03
N GLN A 189 33.78 59.76 -17.00
CA GLN A 189 33.54 59.36 -15.64
C GLN A 189 32.10 58.91 -15.40
N ALA A 190 31.13 59.61 -16.02
CA ALA A 190 29.72 59.23 -15.91
C ALA A 190 29.44 57.88 -16.61
N GLU A 191 30.02 57.67 -17.78
CA GLU A 191 29.90 56.43 -18.56
C GLU A 191 30.53 55.25 -17.81
N TYR A 192 31.69 55.42 -17.19
CA TYR A 192 32.32 54.40 -16.34
C TYR A 192 31.45 54.02 -15.16
N ALA A 193 30.82 54.99 -14.46
CA ALA A 193 29.92 54.72 -13.36
C ALA A 193 28.66 53.96 -13.83
N ALA A 194 28.10 54.36 -15.00
CA ALA A 194 26.96 53.67 -15.60
C ALA A 194 27.30 52.22 -15.96
N GLN A 195 28.45 51.97 -16.56
CA GLN A 195 28.92 50.62 -16.91
C GLN A 195 29.08 49.74 -15.67
N GLN A 196 29.64 50.24 -14.56
CA GLN A 196 29.74 49.48 -13.31
C GLN A 196 28.36 49.15 -12.73
N ARG A 197 27.45 50.13 -12.78
CA ARG A 197 26.05 49.92 -12.36
C ARG A 197 25.37 48.81 -13.16
N ASP A 198 25.48 48.87 -14.49
CA ASP A 198 24.87 47.91 -15.40
C ASP A 198 25.45 46.49 -15.24
N THR A 199 26.76 46.41 -14.96
CA THR A 199 27.41 45.13 -14.62
C THR A 199 26.81 44.54 -13.35
N THR A 200 26.63 45.33 -12.28
CA THR A 200 26.01 44.88 -11.02
C THR A 200 24.54 44.55 -11.22
N LEU A 201 23.81 45.32 -12.03
CA LEU A 201 22.42 45.06 -12.37
C LEU A 201 22.26 43.72 -13.13
N THR A 202 23.19 43.41 -14.05
CA THR A 202 23.22 42.13 -14.78
C THR A 202 23.37 40.94 -13.81
N GLN A 203 24.16 41.08 -12.74
CA GLN A 203 24.28 40.06 -11.69
C GLN A 203 22.95 39.86 -10.92
N LEU A 204 22.08 40.86 -10.90
CA LEU A 204 20.71 40.81 -10.40
C LEU A 204 19.69 40.54 -11.51
N LEU A 205 20.08 39.80 -12.56
CA LEU A 205 19.23 39.43 -13.72
C LEU A 205 18.57 40.61 -14.43
N GLY A 206 19.18 41.81 -14.36
CA GLY A 206 18.63 43.02 -14.95
C GLY A 206 17.49 43.67 -14.16
N ASN A 207 17.16 43.14 -12.98
CA ASN A 207 16.07 43.62 -12.14
C ASN A 207 16.60 44.21 -10.83
N ALA A 208 16.54 45.54 -10.69
CA ALA A 208 16.93 46.22 -9.46
C ALA A 208 16.07 45.83 -8.23
N GLU A 209 14.82 45.44 -8.47
CA GLU A 209 13.87 45.00 -7.43
C GLU A 209 13.74 43.48 -7.32
N LEU A 210 14.74 42.74 -7.82
CA LEU A 210 14.76 41.27 -7.78
C LEU A 210 14.47 40.79 -6.35
N PRO A 211 13.46 39.89 -6.14
CA PRO A 211 13.25 39.24 -4.86
C PRO A 211 14.39 38.28 -4.52
N LEU A 212 14.67 38.08 -3.23
CA LEU A 212 15.74 37.20 -2.78
C LEU A 212 15.53 35.75 -3.27
N GLU A 213 14.29 35.29 -3.31
CA GLU A 213 13.90 33.91 -3.69
C GLU A 213 14.19 33.62 -5.17
N GLU A 214 14.19 34.66 -6.03
CA GLU A 214 14.49 34.55 -7.45
C GLU A 214 15.98 34.69 -7.76
N PHE A 215 16.80 35.08 -6.78
CA PHE A 215 18.26 35.14 -6.95
C PHE A 215 18.85 33.74 -7.10
N PRO A 216 19.51 33.39 -8.22
CA PRO A 216 19.88 32.02 -8.56
C PRO A 216 20.76 31.34 -7.51
N GLU A 217 21.74 32.05 -6.95
CA GLU A 217 22.63 31.51 -5.92
C GLU A 217 21.85 31.16 -4.64
N TYR A 218 20.89 32.01 -4.24
CA TYR A 218 20.03 31.74 -3.09
C TYR A 218 19.06 30.59 -3.35
N ALA A 219 18.41 30.56 -4.51
CA ALA A 219 17.49 29.48 -4.88
C ALA A 219 18.21 28.11 -4.91
N GLN A 220 19.42 28.07 -5.44
CA GLN A 220 20.25 26.86 -5.44
C GLN A 220 20.63 26.45 -4.02
N ALA A 221 21.09 27.37 -3.20
CA ALA A 221 21.48 27.09 -1.82
C ALA A 221 20.27 26.63 -1.00
N LYS A 222 19.08 27.19 -1.23
CA LYS A 222 17.84 26.77 -0.61
C LYS A 222 17.47 25.34 -0.99
N ALA A 223 17.55 24.96 -2.26
CA ALA A 223 17.30 23.60 -2.72
C ALA A 223 18.24 22.58 -2.05
N VAL A 224 19.52 22.94 -1.87
CA VAL A 224 20.50 22.12 -1.14
C VAL A 224 20.12 22.00 0.34
N LEU A 225 19.67 23.09 0.96
CA LEU A 225 19.20 23.07 2.36
C LEU A 225 17.96 22.19 2.51
N ASP A 226 16.98 22.32 1.65
CA ASP A 226 15.73 21.55 1.69
C ASP A 226 16.01 20.03 1.51
N ASN A 227 16.98 19.68 0.66
CA ASN A 227 17.43 18.30 0.51
C ASN A 227 18.11 17.77 1.77
N ALA A 228 19.05 18.52 2.34
CA ALA A 228 19.74 18.14 3.57
C ALA A 228 18.79 18.04 4.77
N GLN A 229 17.78 18.91 4.84
CA GLN A 229 16.72 18.83 5.84
C GLN A 229 15.91 17.55 5.70
N ARG A 230 15.47 17.21 4.49
CA ARG A 230 14.73 15.98 4.20
C ARG A 230 15.56 14.74 4.58
N GLU A 231 16.83 14.69 4.20
CA GLU A 231 17.71 13.57 4.57
C GLU A 231 17.87 13.46 6.09
N PHE A 232 17.99 14.59 6.78
CA PHE A 232 18.05 14.62 8.25
C PHE A 232 16.75 14.13 8.89
N ASP A 233 15.61 14.49 8.36
CA ASP A 233 14.30 14.04 8.85
C ASP A 233 14.11 12.54 8.62
N HIS A 234 14.59 12.00 7.50
CA HIS A 234 14.54 10.59 7.15
C HIS A 234 15.51 9.71 7.98
N THR A 235 16.35 10.32 8.84
CA THR A 235 17.14 9.55 9.83
C THR A 235 16.25 8.85 10.86
N ILE A 236 15.03 9.33 11.08
CA ILE A 236 14.04 8.69 11.93
C ILE A 236 13.04 7.99 11.02
N VAL A 237 13.10 6.66 11.00
CA VAL A 237 12.16 5.85 10.21
C VAL A 237 10.89 5.64 11.02
N ARG A 238 9.75 6.00 10.42
CA ARG A 238 8.44 5.99 11.08
C ARG A 238 7.49 4.99 10.42
N ALA A 239 6.47 4.55 11.17
CA ALA A 239 5.42 3.68 10.67
C ALA A 239 4.54 4.43 9.64
N PRO A 240 4.39 3.92 8.41
CA PRO A 240 3.55 4.54 7.38
C PRO A 240 2.06 4.21 7.55
N MET A 241 1.72 3.28 8.44
CA MET A 241 0.36 2.86 8.75
C MET A 241 0.30 2.24 10.15
N PRO A 242 -0.88 2.20 10.79
CA PRO A 242 -1.04 1.44 12.02
C PRO A 242 -0.96 -0.06 11.76
N GLY A 243 -0.49 -0.83 12.75
CA GLY A 243 -0.39 -2.28 12.63
C GLY A 243 0.62 -2.90 13.58
N THR A 244 0.92 -4.16 13.40
CA THR A 244 1.88 -4.90 14.22
C THR A 244 3.22 -5.02 13.49
N ALA A 245 4.29 -4.60 14.15
CA ALA A 245 5.66 -4.71 13.64
C ALA A 245 6.17 -6.15 13.72
N THR A 246 6.77 -6.62 12.63
CA THR A 246 7.32 -7.98 12.51
C THR A 246 8.72 -7.95 11.88
N GLN A 247 9.52 -8.99 12.14
CA GLN A 247 10.91 -9.11 11.68
C GLN A 247 11.83 -8.05 12.30
N VAL A 248 11.49 -7.55 13.49
CA VAL A 248 12.28 -6.53 14.21
C VAL A 248 13.63 -7.08 14.64
N ASP A 249 13.75 -8.37 14.90
CA ASP A 249 15.02 -9.03 15.26
C ASP A 249 16.11 -8.88 14.18
N ASN A 250 15.73 -8.57 12.96
CA ASN A 250 16.65 -8.23 11.88
C ASN A 250 17.33 -6.87 12.09
N ILE A 251 16.80 -6.04 13.01
CA ILE A 251 17.34 -4.72 13.33
C ILE A 251 18.30 -4.83 14.49
N GLN A 252 19.59 -4.83 14.19
CA GLN A 252 20.63 -4.85 15.24
C GLN A 252 21.25 -3.47 15.41
N LEU A 253 21.44 -3.04 16.65
CA LEU A 253 22.18 -1.82 16.97
C LEU A 253 23.58 -1.90 16.37
N GLY A 254 24.00 -0.85 15.70
CA GLY A 254 25.30 -0.79 15.04
C GLY A 254 25.35 -1.38 13.63
N ARG A 255 24.30 -2.05 13.16
CA ARG A 255 24.25 -2.54 11.78
C ARG A 255 24.12 -1.37 10.79
N PHE A 256 24.88 -1.44 9.71
CA PHE A 256 24.73 -0.51 8.58
C PHE A 256 23.64 -1.01 7.64
N VAL A 257 22.75 -0.11 7.23
CA VAL A 257 21.66 -0.37 6.29
C VAL A 257 21.77 0.55 5.09
N ALA A 258 21.49 0.02 3.92
CA ALA A 258 21.46 0.79 2.67
C ALA A 258 20.05 1.29 2.39
N ALA A 259 19.94 2.46 1.75
CA ALA A 259 18.69 3.00 1.26
C ALA A 259 17.96 1.99 0.35
N GLY A 260 16.64 1.89 0.46
CA GLY A 260 15.82 0.97 -0.33
C GLY A 260 15.86 -0.49 0.10
N THR A 261 16.63 -0.86 1.13
CA THR A 261 16.68 -2.24 1.62
C THR A 261 15.59 -2.50 2.66
N PRO A 262 14.66 -3.46 2.44
CA PRO A 262 13.65 -3.80 3.44
C PRO A 262 14.29 -4.36 4.71
N ILE A 263 13.88 -3.87 5.87
CA ILE A 263 14.45 -4.26 7.16
C ILE A 263 13.45 -4.98 8.03
N LEU A 264 12.24 -4.44 8.11
CA LEU A 264 11.13 -4.98 8.90
C LEU A 264 9.82 -4.83 8.12
N SER A 265 8.76 -5.40 8.64
CA SER A 265 7.42 -5.25 8.07
C SER A 265 6.42 -4.77 9.12
N VAL A 266 5.45 -3.97 8.69
CA VAL A 266 4.26 -3.64 9.47
C VAL A 266 3.07 -4.33 8.81
N ILE A 267 2.31 -5.09 9.59
CA ILE A 267 1.12 -5.83 9.14
C ILE A 267 -0.10 -5.14 9.74
N ASP A 268 -1.04 -4.74 8.90
CA ASP A 268 -2.33 -4.20 9.32
C ASP A 268 -3.12 -5.28 10.06
N ASP A 269 -3.45 -5.02 11.31
CA ASP A 269 -4.25 -5.91 12.17
C ASP A 269 -5.72 -5.47 12.30
N GLN A 270 -6.10 -4.36 11.66
CA GLN A 270 -7.46 -3.80 11.76
C GLN A 270 -8.39 -4.30 10.65
N ALA A 271 -7.86 -4.59 9.46
CA ALA A 271 -8.64 -4.97 8.29
C ALA A 271 -8.14 -6.26 7.63
N PRO A 272 -8.10 -7.40 8.33
CA PRO A 272 -7.75 -8.67 7.71
C PRO A 272 -8.86 -9.10 6.73
N TRP A 273 -8.50 -9.94 5.77
CA TRP A 273 -9.43 -10.59 4.85
C TRP A 273 -9.10 -12.08 4.74
N VAL A 274 -9.96 -12.84 4.09
CA VAL A 274 -9.64 -14.23 3.72
C VAL A 274 -9.39 -14.29 2.22
N GLU A 275 -8.27 -14.89 1.83
CA GLU A 275 -7.97 -15.25 0.46
C GLU A 275 -8.26 -16.74 0.28
N ALA A 276 -9.36 -17.04 -0.40
CA ALA A 276 -9.81 -18.38 -0.71
C ALA A 276 -9.46 -18.75 -2.15
N ASN A 277 -9.01 -19.99 -2.37
CA ASN A 277 -8.59 -20.47 -3.68
C ASN A 277 -9.45 -21.68 -4.11
N PRO A 278 -10.75 -21.50 -4.43
CA PRO A 278 -11.59 -22.56 -4.96
C PRO A 278 -11.10 -23.01 -6.35
N LYS A 279 -11.50 -24.23 -6.74
CA LYS A 279 -11.20 -24.75 -8.07
C LYS A 279 -11.97 -24.00 -9.15
N GLU A 280 -11.39 -23.85 -10.34
CA GLU A 280 -12.04 -23.19 -11.49
C GLU A 280 -13.37 -23.84 -11.87
N THR A 281 -13.54 -25.13 -11.58
CA THR A 281 -14.78 -25.88 -11.84
C THR A 281 -15.94 -25.42 -10.97
N ASP A 282 -15.64 -24.85 -9.80
CA ASP A 282 -16.63 -24.58 -8.76
C ASP A 282 -17.12 -23.11 -8.80
N ILE A 283 -16.38 -22.22 -9.48
CA ILE A 283 -16.65 -20.77 -9.49
C ILE A 283 -17.74 -20.30 -10.46
N THR A 284 -18.40 -21.20 -11.21
CA THR A 284 -19.37 -20.87 -12.25
C THR A 284 -20.44 -19.87 -11.79
N PHE A 285 -20.93 -20.05 -10.55
CA PHE A 285 -21.98 -19.22 -9.95
C PHE A 285 -21.47 -18.28 -8.86
N LEU A 286 -20.14 -18.16 -8.73
CA LEU A 286 -19.52 -17.25 -7.79
C LEU A 286 -19.65 -15.80 -8.28
N ARG A 287 -20.11 -14.92 -7.39
CA ARG A 287 -20.28 -13.48 -7.67
C ARG A 287 -19.85 -12.67 -6.45
N VAL A 288 -19.39 -11.45 -6.70
CA VAL A 288 -19.15 -10.45 -5.66
C VAL A 288 -20.46 -10.14 -4.92
N GLY A 289 -20.38 -9.98 -3.60
CA GLY A 289 -21.52 -9.73 -2.73
C GLY A 289 -22.15 -10.99 -2.09
N GLN A 290 -21.70 -12.19 -2.46
CA GLN A 290 -22.17 -13.44 -1.85
C GLN A 290 -21.63 -13.58 -0.43
N LYS A 291 -22.42 -14.20 0.43
CA LYS A 291 -22.06 -14.48 1.82
C LYS A 291 -21.17 -15.71 1.91
N ALA A 292 -20.22 -15.66 2.81
CA ALA A 292 -19.32 -16.75 3.11
C ALA A 292 -19.29 -17.03 4.61
N THR A 293 -19.21 -18.28 4.95
CA THR A 293 -18.94 -18.81 6.28
C THR A 293 -17.48 -19.19 6.36
N LEU A 294 -16.80 -18.75 7.39
CA LEU A 294 -15.36 -18.87 7.56
C LEU A 294 -15.06 -19.58 8.87
N GLU A 295 -14.44 -20.73 8.81
CA GLU A 295 -13.99 -21.50 9.96
C GLU A 295 -12.47 -21.48 10.00
N ILE A 296 -11.92 -20.83 11.02
CA ILE A 296 -10.47 -20.67 11.18
C ILE A 296 -9.97 -21.78 12.08
N ASP A 297 -8.98 -22.54 11.63
CA ASP A 297 -8.47 -23.73 12.32
C ASP A 297 -8.01 -23.43 13.75
N SER A 298 -7.48 -22.23 13.99
CA SER A 298 -7.07 -21.80 15.34
C SER A 298 -8.23 -21.49 16.28
N PHE A 299 -9.47 -21.39 15.77
CA PHE A 299 -10.69 -21.09 16.55
C PHE A 299 -11.82 -22.05 16.23
N PRO A 300 -11.69 -23.37 16.56
CA PRO A 300 -12.61 -24.41 16.12
C PRO A 300 -14.04 -24.27 16.64
N ASN A 301 -14.25 -23.48 17.70
CA ASN A 301 -15.57 -23.24 18.27
C ASN A 301 -16.21 -21.93 17.86
N ARG A 302 -15.63 -21.26 16.88
CA ARG A 302 -16.11 -19.94 16.40
C ARG A 302 -16.17 -19.91 14.89
N THR A 303 -17.34 -19.62 14.38
CA THR A 303 -17.59 -19.42 12.96
C THR A 303 -17.67 -17.92 12.70
N PHE A 304 -16.91 -17.45 11.72
CA PHE A 304 -16.93 -16.06 11.26
C PHE A 304 -17.77 -15.96 9.99
N THR A 305 -18.32 -14.77 9.78
CA THR A 305 -19.05 -14.46 8.57
C THR A 305 -18.31 -13.41 7.74
N GLY A 306 -18.45 -13.53 6.43
CA GLY A 306 -17.83 -12.60 5.51
C GLY A 306 -18.59 -12.46 4.21
N THR A 307 -18.14 -11.52 3.39
CA THR A 307 -18.74 -11.24 2.09
C THR A 307 -17.66 -11.26 1.02
N VAL A 308 -17.93 -11.90 -0.12
CA VAL A 308 -17.05 -11.90 -1.29
C VAL A 308 -16.93 -10.49 -1.83
N VAL A 309 -15.73 -9.92 -1.80
CA VAL A 309 -15.46 -8.54 -2.28
C VAL A 309 -14.77 -8.51 -3.62
N ALA A 310 -14.02 -9.54 -3.97
CA ALA A 310 -13.35 -9.63 -5.26
C ALA A 310 -13.13 -11.08 -5.69
N VAL A 311 -13.22 -11.30 -6.99
CA VAL A 311 -12.82 -12.55 -7.66
C VAL A 311 -11.71 -12.19 -8.63
N SER A 312 -10.58 -12.88 -8.55
CA SER A 312 -9.44 -12.62 -9.43
C SER A 312 -9.80 -12.84 -10.90
N PRO A 313 -9.34 -11.98 -11.82
CA PRO A 313 -9.58 -12.17 -13.26
C PRO A 313 -8.72 -13.29 -13.88
N GLY A 314 -7.81 -13.89 -13.11
CA GLY A 314 -6.93 -14.96 -13.55
C GLY A 314 -6.69 -16.01 -12.47
N THR A 315 -6.15 -17.15 -12.89
CA THR A 315 -5.79 -18.24 -11.97
C THR A 315 -4.47 -17.93 -11.25
N GLY A 316 -4.24 -18.54 -10.08
CA GLY A 316 -3.01 -18.37 -9.32
C GLY A 316 -1.74 -18.74 -10.11
N ALA A 317 -1.83 -19.69 -11.04
CA ALA A 317 -0.72 -20.05 -11.90
C ALA A 317 -0.27 -18.94 -12.87
N GLN A 318 -1.21 -18.07 -13.28
CA GLN A 318 -0.92 -16.95 -14.18
C GLN A 318 -0.11 -15.83 -13.48
N PHE A 319 -0.30 -15.68 -12.17
CA PHE A 319 0.37 -14.67 -11.37
C PHE A 319 1.62 -15.19 -10.65
N SER A 320 1.96 -16.46 -10.84
CA SER A 320 3.19 -17.05 -10.27
C SER A 320 4.44 -16.50 -10.97
N ILE A 321 5.48 -16.21 -10.19
CA ILE A 321 6.80 -15.78 -10.69
C ILE A 321 7.42 -16.88 -11.60
N LEU A 322 7.11 -18.15 -11.34
CA LEU A 322 7.52 -19.30 -12.14
C LEU A 322 6.26 -20.06 -12.57
N PRO A 323 5.62 -19.66 -13.68
CA PRO A 323 4.48 -20.40 -14.20
C PRO A 323 4.88 -21.85 -14.52
N PRO A 324 4.07 -22.86 -14.20
CA PRO A 324 4.36 -24.23 -14.55
C PRO A 324 4.38 -24.36 -16.08
N GLN A 325 5.57 -24.54 -16.64
CA GLN A 325 5.73 -24.76 -18.07
C GLN A 325 5.69 -26.28 -18.35
N ASN A 326 4.65 -26.73 -19.04
CA ASN A 326 4.57 -28.09 -19.59
C ASN A 326 5.43 -28.18 -20.86
N ALA A 327 6.76 -27.96 -20.74
CA ALA A 327 7.67 -27.85 -21.86
C ALA A 327 8.10 -29.22 -22.47
N THR A 328 7.67 -30.34 -21.89
CA THR A 328 8.20 -31.69 -22.24
C THR A 328 7.21 -32.57 -23.02
N GLY A 329 6.31 -32.00 -23.80
CA GLY A 329 5.54 -32.76 -24.82
C GLY A 329 4.36 -33.61 -24.33
N ASN A 330 4.17 -33.81 -23.05
CA ASN A 330 3.01 -34.50 -22.50
C ASN A 330 2.13 -33.51 -21.72
N TRP A 331 1.13 -32.93 -22.40
CA TRP A 331 0.21 -31.98 -21.78
C TRP A 331 -0.77 -32.71 -20.85
N VAL A 332 -0.77 -32.38 -19.57
CA VAL A 332 -1.75 -32.87 -18.59
C VAL A 332 -2.62 -31.68 -18.13
N LYS A 333 -3.93 -31.80 -18.29
CA LYS A 333 -4.90 -30.80 -17.78
C LYS A 333 -4.93 -30.88 -16.24
N ILE A 334 -4.42 -29.84 -15.58
CA ILE A 334 -4.50 -29.66 -14.13
C ILE A 334 -5.57 -28.62 -13.84
N VAL A 335 -6.52 -28.93 -12.95
CA VAL A 335 -7.55 -27.99 -12.51
C VAL A 335 -6.87 -26.84 -11.79
N GLN A 336 -7.10 -25.63 -12.28
CA GLN A 336 -6.54 -24.40 -11.72
C GLN A 336 -7.36 -23.90 -10.53
N ARG A 337 -6.78 -23.02 -9.71
CA ARG A 337 -7.46 -22.35 -8.62
C ARG A 337 -7.55 -20.86 -8.91
N VAL A 338 -8.66 -20.24 -8.54
CA VAL A 338 -8.93 -18.82 -8.77
C VAL A 338 -8.99 -18.11 -7.42
N PRO A 339 -8.11 -17.14 -7.15
CA PRO A 339 -8.12 -16.39 -5.89
C PRO A 339 -9.42 -15.58 -5.73
N VAL A 340 -10.03 -15.69 -4.57
CA VAL A 340 -11.24 -14.98 -4.17
C VAL A 340 -10.97 -14.29 -2.85
N ARG A 341 -11.22 -12.98 -2.79
CA ARG A 341 -11.09 -12.21 -1.57
C ARG A 341 -12.43 -12.06 -0.87
N ILE A 342 -12.43 -12.36 0.42
CA ILE A 342 -13.61 -12.31 1.29
C ILE A 342 -13.27 -11.37 2.44
N ALA A 343 -14.04 -10.31 2.61
CA ALA A 343 -13.93 -9.43 3.76
C ALA A 343 -14.77 -9.96 4.91
N PHE A 344 -14.26 -9.87 6.13
CA PHE A 344 -15.05 -10.16 7.33
C PHE A 344 -16.19 -9.15 7.48
N ASP A 345 -17.33 -9.58 8.01
CA ASP A 345 -18.44 -8.69 8.28
C ASP A 345 -18.08 -7.78 9.49
N LYS A 346 -18.62 -6.54 9.51
CA LYS A 346 -18.25 -5.49 10.49
C LYS A 346 -18.45 -5.86 11.95
N ASN A 347 -19.29 -6.86 12.23
CA ASN A 347 -19.61 -7.30 13.59
C ASN A 347 -18.63 -8.38 14.11
N GLU A 348 -17.67 -8.81 13.28
CA GLU A 348 -16.72 -9.85 13.67
C GLU A 348 -15.51 -9.23 14.40
N ASP A 349 -15.14 -9.84 15.53
CA ASP A 349 -13.90 -9.48 16.23
C ASP A 349 -12.71 -10.19 15.59
N THR A 350 -11.98 -9.44 14.77
CA THR A 350 -10.84 -9.92 13.97
C THR A 350 -9.50 -9.68 14.66
N ARG A 351 -9.45 -9.06 15.84
CA ARG A 351 -8.20 -8.64 16.52
C ARG A 351 -7.25 -9.80 16.86
N LEU A 352 -7.79 -11.00 17.05
CA LEU A 352 -7.00 -12.19 17.34
C LEU A 352 -6.50 -12.91 16.10
N LEU A 353 -6.99 -12.54 14.93
CA LEU A 353 -6.59 -13.17 13.67
C LEU A 353 -5.17 -12.76 13.29
N ARG A 354 -4.44 -13.72 12.78
CA ARG A 354 -3.08 -13.48 12.29
C ARG A 354 -2.99 -13.86 10.81
N SER A 355 -2.29 -13.05 10.04
CA SER A 355 -2.00 -13.34 8.63
C SER A 355 -1.32 -14.71 8.50
N GLY A 356 -1.79 -15.53 7.57
CA GLY A 356 -1.30 -16.89 7.33
C GLY A 356 -2.06 -17.99 8.07
N MET A 357 -3.06 -17.67 8.93
CA MET A 357 -3.93 -18.70 9.53
C MET A 357 -4.74 -19.40 8.45
N SER A 358 -4.84 -20.73 8.54
CA SER A 358 -5.65 -21.55 7.63
C SER A 358 -7.14 -21.39 7.94
N VAL A 359 -7.94 -21.40 6.88
CA VAL A 359 -9.39 -21.17 6.94
C VAL A 359 -10.11 -22.16 6.05
N ASN A 360 -11.16 -22.80 6.56
CA ASN A 360 -12.17 -23.47 5.75
C ASN A 360 -13.23 -22.47 5.34
N VAL A 361 -13.45 -22.32 4.06
CA VAL A 361 -14.39 -21.35 3.50
C VAL A 361 -15.54 -22.05 2.84
N GLU A 362 -16.78 -21.65 3.17
CA GLU A 362 -17.99 -22.07 2.53
C GLU A 362 -18.75 -20.84 2.00
N ILE A 363 -18.89 -20.71 0.68
CA ILE A 363 -19.55 -19.57 0.02
C ILE A 363 -20.95 -19.99 -0.45
N ASP A 364 -21.99 -19.28 -0.02
CA ASP A 364 -23.34 -19.47 -0.49
C ASP A 364 -23.56 -18.75 -1.82
N THR A 365 -23.59 -19.51 -2.90
CA THR A 365 -23.83 -18.95 -4.24
C THR A 365 -25.29 -18.55 -4.50
N GLY A 366 -26.23 -19.00 -3.63
CA GLY A 366 -27.65 -18.83 -3.85
C GLY A 366 -28.18 -19.62 -5.05
N HIS A 367 -27.33 -20.38 -5.77
CA HIS A 367 -27.72 -21.16 -6.94
C HIS A 367 -28.37 -22.48 -6.49
N SER A 368 -29.63 -22.67 -6.85
CA SER A 368 -30.35 -23.94 -6.67
C SER A 368 -30.53 -24.64 -8.01
N ARG A 369 -30.22 -25.93 -8.06
CA ARG A 369 -30.53 -26.76 -9.22
C ARG A 369 -32.02 -27.01 -9.37
N LEU A 370 -32.84 -26.58 -8.41
CA LEU A 370 -34.32 -26.66 -8.51
C LEU A 370 -34.82 -25.48 -9.35
N PRO A 371 -35.47 -25.73 -10.49
CA PRO A 371 -35.98 -24.67 -11.38
C PRO A 371 -37.02 -23.75 -10.74
N PHE A 372 -37.64 -24.17 -9.63
CA PHE A 372 -38.71 -23.42 -8.94
C PHE A 372 -38.22 -22.38 -7.93
N MET A 373 -36.99 -22.49 -7.43
CA MET A 373 -36.45 -21.56 -6.42
C MET A 373 -35.58 -20.42 -7.02
N SER A 374 -35.18 -20.55 -8.28
CA SER A 374 -34.40 -19.49 -8.96
C SER A 374 -35.23 -18.24 -9.31
N ALA A 375 -36.56 -18.35 -9.31
CA ALA A 375 -37.45 -17.23 -9.62
C ALA A 375 -37.59 -16.22 -8.45
N ARG A 376 -37.41 -16.66 -7.19
CA ARG A 376 -37.61 -15.80 -6.01
C ARG A 376 -36.42 -14.85 -5.71
N ALA A 377 -35.24 -15.13 -6.27
CA ALA A 377 -34.07 -14.26 -6.13
C ALA A 377 -34.05 -13.08 -7.13
N LYS A 378 -34.95 -13.09 -8.12
CA LYS A 378 -35.07 -12.00 -9.12
C LYS A 378 -36.04 -10.88 -8.71
N GLU A 379 -36.88 -11.09 -7.70
CA GLU A 379 -37.86 -10.09 -7.23
C GLU A 379 -37.41 -9.27 -6.02
N ALA A 380 -36.20 -9.52 -5.52
CA ALA A 380 -35.62 -8.78 -4.37
C ALA A 380 -34.42 -7.91 -4.79
N LYS A 381 -34.50 -7.27 -5.98
CA LYS A 381 -33.56 -6.24 -6.43
C LYS A 381 -34.28 -4.93 -6.67
#